data_da945dceacebee9646578e1bb92c0f45
#
_entry.id   da945dceacebee9646578e1bb92c0f45
#
_cell.length_a   1.000
_cell.length_b   1.000
_cell.length_c   1.000
_cell.angle_alpha   90.00
_cell.angle_beta   90.00
_cell.angle_gamma   90.00
#
_symmetry.space_group_name_H-M   'P 1'
#
loop_
_entity.id
_entity.type
_entity.pdbx_description
1 polymer ?
#
loop_
_entity_poly.entity_id
_entity_poly.type
_entity_poly.pdbx_seq_one_letter_code
_entity_poly.pdbx_strand_id
1 'polypeptide(L)'
;MKPSALPRRTLLALSAALALSAPGLVLAQAKTKVAAIYTVPFEQQWVSRIHKALKAAEARGEIEYKASENVSNADYERVMREYATGGNELIVGEAFAVEAAARKVAKDFPKTSFLLGSS
;
A
#
# COMPACT_ATOMS: atom_id res chain seq x y z
N MET A 1 5.15 56.20 35.16
CA MET A 1 5.38 55.91 34.95
C MET A 1 5.44 55.07 34.39
N LYS A 2 5.19 54.50 33.84
CA LYS A 2 5.27 53.92 33.30
C LYS A 2 5.54 52.92 32.73
N PRO A 3 5.76 52.38 32.61
CA PRO A 3 6.39 51.40 32.04
C PRO A 3 5.88 50.11 31.82
N SER A 4 4.99 49.69 31.61
CA SER A 4 4.49 48.38 31.61
C SER A 4 4.13 47.81 30.26
N ALA A 5 4.51 48.40 29.20
CA ALA A 5 4.14 47.94 27.87
C ALA A 5 5.03 46.82 27.30
N LEU A 6 6.17 46.57 27.89
CA LEU A 6 7.15 45.66 27.35
C LEU A 6 6.74 44.17 27.36
N PRO A 7 6.05 43.64 28.36
CA PRO A 7 5.76 42.23 28.38
C PRO A 7 4.76 41.77 27.32
N ARG A 8 3.97 42.63 26.80
CA ARG A 8 2.98 42.25 25.78
C ARG A 8 3.61 41.87 24.45
N ARG A 9 4.73 42.45 24.10
CA ARG A 9 5.38 42.20 22.84
C ARG A 9 6.04 40.82 22.80
N THR A 10 6.54 40.36 23.92
CA THR A 10 7.16 39.05 24.01
C THR A 10 6.13 37.94 23.88
N LEU A 11 4.95 38.11 24.37
CA LEU A 11 3.91 37.12 24.28
C LEU A 11 3.43 36.90 22.84
N LEU A 12 3.39 37.94 22.03
CA LEU A 12 2.99 37.84 20.63
C LEU A 12 4.00 37.09 19.78
N ALA A 13 5.27 37.21 20.08
CA ALA A 13 6.31 36.49 19.36
C ALA A 13 6.26 34.99 19.60
N LEU A 14 5.91 34.56 20.80
CA LEU A 14 5.79 33.14 21.12
C LEU A 14 4.62 32.44 20.40
N SER A 15 3.51 33.14 20.25
CA SER A 15 2.36 32.55 19.57
C SER A 15 2.60 32.35 18.09
N ALA A 16 3.37 33.21 17.45
CA ALA A 16 3.70 33.04 16.03
C ALA A 16 4.60 31.82 15.78
N ALA A 17 5.51 31.51 16.69
CA ALA A 17 6.39 30.36 16.57
C ALA A 17 5.63 29.04 16.64
N LEU A 18 4.59 28.96 17.47
CA LEU A 18 3.79 27.75 17.59
C LEU A 18 2.98 27.44 16.34
N ALA A 19 2.53 28.45 15.63
CA ALA A 19 1.75 28.25 14.41
C ALA A 19 2.56 27.63 13.27
N LEU A 20 3.87 27.83 13.24
CA LEU A 20 4.73 27.33 12.19
C LEU A 20 5.09 25.85 12.34
N SER A 21 4.95 25.27 13.52
CA SER A 21 5.32 23.88 13.76
C SER A 21 4.21 22.88 13.38
N ALA A 22 2.97 23.31 13.23
CA ALA A 22 1.83 22.44 12.95
C ALA A 22 1.83 21.80 11.55
N PRO A 23 2.22 22.47 10.45
CA PRO A 23 2.15 21.88 9.10
C PRO A 23 3.05 20.67 8.88
N GLY A 24 4.14 20.54 9.61
CA GLY A 24 5.08 19.45 9.44
C GLY A 24 4.56 18.08 9.87
N LEU A 25 3.46 18.01 10.61
CA LEU A 25 2.92 16.77 11.14
C LEU A 25 1.96 16.05 10.17
N VAL A 26 1.61 16.65 9.05
CA VAL A 26 0.55 16.16 8.16
C VAL A 26 1.10 15.24 7.06
N LEU A 27 2.43 15.13 6.91
CA LEU A 27 3.04 14.49 5.75
C LEU A 27 3.23 12.96 5.85
N ALA A 28 2.96 12.36 6.99
CA ALA A 28 3.15 10.93 7.18
C ALA A 28 1.89 10.18 6.77
N GLN A 29 1.84 9.70 5.54
CA GLN A 29 0.79 8.79 5.10
C GLN A 29 1.33 7.36 5.02
N ALA A 30 0.53 6.40 5.46
CA ALA A 30 0.84 5.00 5.32
C ALA A 30 0.83 4.62 3.84
N LYS A 31 1.80 3.82 3.41
CA LYS A 31 1.85 3.30 2.05
C LYS A 31 0.78 2.24 1.85
N THR A 32 0.20 2.19 0.67
CA THR A 32 -0.71 1.12 0.30
C THR A 32 0.05 -0.20 0.19
N LYS A 33 -0.44 -1.22 0.85
CA LYS A 33 0.16 -2.56 0.81
C LYS A 33 -0.40 -3.34 -0.37
N VAL A 34 0.48 -3.73 -1.28
CA VAL A 34 0.14 -4.44 -2.50
C VAL A 34 0.87 -5.78 -2.53
N ALA A 35 0.16 -6.84 -2.84
CA ALA A 35 0.75 -8.16 -3.07
C ALA A 35 0.40 -8.65 -4.47
N ALA A 36 1.34 -9.36 -5.11
CA ALA A 36 1.11 -9.98 -6.40
C ALA A 36 1.37 -11.48 -6.34
N ILE A 37 0.55 -12.24 -7.05
CA ILE A 37 0.64 -13.70 -7.11
C ILE A 37 0.73 -14.12 -8.57
N TYR A 38 1.86 -14.72 -8.94
CA TYR A 38 2.10 -15.18 -10.30
C TYR A 38 2.32 -16.70 -10.31
N THR A 39 1.73 -17.35 -11.29
CA THR A 39 1.89 -18.80 -11.48
C THR A 39 3.14 -19.16 -12.29
N VAL A 40 3.83 -18.17 -12.82
CA VAL A 40 5.04 -18.26 -13.64
C VAL A 40 6.16 -17.41 -13.06
N PRO A 41 7.41 -17.56 -13.55
CA PRO A 41 8.53 -16.73 -13.07
C PRO A 41 8.37 -15.25 -13.39
N PHE A 42 9.03 -14.38 -12.61
CA PHE A 42 9.05 -12.94 -12.85
C PHE A 42 9.59 -12.55 -14.21
N GLU A 43 10.40 -13.37 -14.84
CA GLU A 43 10.99 -13.12 -16.16
C GLU A 43 9.99 -13.30 -17.30
N GLN A 44 8.87 -13.96 -17.04
CA GLN A 44 7.84 -14.14 -18.06
C GLN A 44 7.37 -12.75 -18.55
N GLN A 45 7.30 -12.58 -19.85
CA GLN A 45 7.20 -11.27 -20.48
C GLN A 45 6.09 -10.36 -19.89
N TRP A 46 4.89 -10.89 -19.74
CA TRP A 46 3.77 -10.10 -19.22
C TRP A 46 3.88 -9.86 -17.71
N VAL A 47 4.34 -10.87 -16.95
CA VAL A 47 4.57 -10.73 -15.50
C VAL A 47 5.66 -9.71 -15.24
N SER A 48 6.74 -9.76 -16.01
CA SER A 48 7.87 -8.84 -15.89
C SER A 48 7.44 -7.38 -15.99
N ARG A 49 6.50 -7.06 -16.87
CA ARG A 49 5.99 -5.69 -17.02
C ARG A 49 5.26 -5.22 -15.77
N ILE A 50 4.39 -6.05 -15.22
CA ILE A 50 3.62 -5.72 -14.01
C ILE A 50 4.57 -5.64 -12.82
N HIS A 51 5.44 -6.63 -12.66
CA HIS A 51 6.41 -6.67 -11.57
C HIS A 51 7.31 -5.44 -11.55
N LYS A 52 7.87 -5.05 -12.70
CA LYS A 52 8.70 -3.85 -12.83
C LYS A 52 7.94 -2.57 -12.50
N ALA A 53 6.69 -2.47 -12.93
CA ALA A 53 5.86 -1.30 -12.65
C ALA A 53 5.58 -1.17 -11.13
N LEU A 54 5.26 -2.27 -10.47
CA LEU A 54 5.01 -2.28 -9.03
C LEU A 54 6.30 -2.02 -8.23
N LYS A 55 7.44 -2.57 -8.67
CA LYS A 55 8.75 -2.26 -8.07
C LYS A 55 9.10 -0.78 -8.23
N ALA A 56 8.78 -0.17 -9.35
CA ALA A 56 9.02 1.25 -9.55
C ALA A 56 8.14 2.10 -8.63
N ALA A 57 6.87 1.74 -8.44
CA ALA A 57 5.99 2.41 -7.50
C ALA A 57 6.51 2.29 -6.06
N GLU A 58 7.01 1.12 -5.69
CA GLU A 58 7.65 0.92 -4.38
C GLU A 58 8.88 1.82 -4.21
N ALA A 59 9.72 1.91 -5.23
CA ALA A 59 10.91 2.75 -5.20
C ALA A 59 10.56 4.24 -5.04
N ARG A 60 9.41 4.67 -5.57
CA ARG A 60 8.91 6.04 -5.36
C ARG A 60 8.28 6.27 -3.99
N GLY A 61 8.15 5.23 -3.18
CA GLY A 61 7.54 5.31 -1.86
C GLY A 61 6.01 5.33 -1.86
N GLU A 62 5.37 4.97 -2.96
CA GLU A 62 3.91 4.99 -3.11
C GLU A 62 3.24 3.76 -2.49
N ILE A 63 3.89 2.61 -2.58
CA ILE A 63 3.36 1.33 -2.12
C ILE A 63 4.42 0.55 -1.33
N GLU A 64 3.94 -0.42 -0.56
CA GLU A 64 4.73 -1.49 0.01
C GLU A 64 4.38 -2.76 -0.77
N TYR A 65 5.35 -3.33 -1.50
CA TYR A 65 5.10 -4.38 -2.47
C TYR A 65 5.69 -5.72 -2.06
N LYS A 66 4.87 -6.77 -2.12
CA LYS A 66 5.28 -8.17 -1.94
C LYS A 66 4.81 -8.97 -3.14
N ALA A 67 5.56 -10.02 -3.49
CA ALA A 67 5.19 -10.86 -4.62
C ALA A 67 5.62 -12.31 -4.41
N SER A 68 4.85 -13.22 -4.97
CA SER A 68 5.17 -14.64 -5.06
C SER A 68 5.14 -15.07 -6.53
N GLU A 69 6.16 -15.77 -6.96
CA GLU A 69 6.23 -16.33 -8.31
C GLU A 69 6.15 -17.86 -8.26
N ASN A 70 5.86 -18.49 -9.40
CA ASN A 70 5.78 -19.95 -9.53
C ASN A 70 4.78 -20.58 -8.54
N VAL A 71 3.71 -19.87 -8.21
CA VAL A 71 2.68 -20.40 -7.32
C VAL A 71 1.82 -21.38 -8.09
N SER A 72 1.74 -22.61 -7.61
CA SER A 72 0.90 -23.64 -8.24
C SER A 72 -0.57 -23.33 -8.07
N ASN A 73 -1.42 -23.86 -8.96
CA ASN A 73 -2.86 -23.70 -8.82
C ASN A 73 -3.39 -24.28 -7.50
N ALA A 74 -2.77 -25.34 -6.99
CA ALA A 74 -3.14 -25.95 -5.72
C ALA A 74 -2.86 -25.04 -4.52
N ASP A 75 -1.81 -24.23 -4.61
CA ASP A 75 -1.42 -23.31 -3.54
C ASP A 75 -2.02 -21.91 -3.65
N TYR A 76 -2.60 -21.59 -4.78
CA TYR A 76 -3.02 -20.21 -5.10
C TYR A 76 -4.00 -19.65 -4.08
N GLU A 77 -5.04 -20.40 -3.71
CA GLU A 77 -6.02 -19.94 -2.71
C GLU A 77 -5.35 -19.69 -1.35
N ARG A 78 -4.46 -20.58 -0.93
CA ARG A 78 -3.73 -20.43 0.33
C ARG A 78 -2.89 -19.16 0.35
N VAL A 79 -2.10 -18.95 -0.71
CA VAL A 79 -1.24 -17.76 -0.83
C VAL A 79 -2.07 -16.48 -0.86
N MET A 80 -3.18 -16.49 -1.57
CA MET A 80 -4.09 -15.35 -1.63
C MET A 80 -4.65 -15.01 -0.24
N ARG A 81 -5.08 -16.02 0.52
CA ARG A 81 -5.58 -15.84 1.89
C ARG A 81 -4.49 -15.34 2.83
N GLU A 82 -3.28 -15.83 2.70
CA GLU A 82 -2.14 -15.37 3.50
C GLU A 82 -1.86 -13.88 3.28
N TYR A 83 -1.85 -13.43 2.03
CA TYR A 83 -1.67 -12.02 1.72
C TYR A 83 -2.82 -11.14 2.22
N ALA A 84 -4.05 -11.58 2.05
CA ALA A 84 -5.22 -10.86 2.55
C ALA A 84 -5.22 -10.76 4.08
N THR A 85 -4.95 -11.85 4.77
CA THR A 85 -4.83 -11.88 6.23
C THR A 85 -3.68 -11.01 6.73
N GLY A 86 -2.60 -10.94 5.96
CA GLY A 86 -1.43 -10.10 6.26
C GLY A 86 -1.65 -8.60 6.09
N GLY A 87 -2.84 -8.18 5.73
CA GLY A 87 -3.18 -6.77 5.64
C GLY A 87 -2.86 -6.11 4.31
N ASN A 88 -2.63 -6.89 3.25
CA ASN A 88 -2.48 -6.31 1.93
C ASN A 88 -3.83 -5.78 1.43
N GLU A 89 -3.83 -4.55 0.96
CA GLU A 89 -5.04 -3.83 0.56
C GLU A 89 -5.43 -4.11 -0.88
N LEU A 90 -4.45 -4.44 -1.72
CA LEU A 90 -4.64 -4.81 -3.12
C LEU A 90 -3.86 -6.09 -3.41
N ILE A 91 -4.53 -7.07 -3.99
CA ILE A 91 -3.91 -8.30 -4.49
C ILE A 91 -4.05 -8.35 -6.00
N VAL A 92 -2.92 -8.44 -6.68
CA VAL A 92 -2.79 -8.46 -8.14
C VAL A 92 -2.32 -9.85 -8.58
N GLY A 93 -2.78 -10.32 -9.72
CA GLY A 93 -2.28 -11.59 -10.24
C GLY A 93 -3.07 -12.09 -11.43
N GLU A 94 -2.97 -13.39 -11.64
CA GLU A 94 -3.71 -14.10 -12.68
C GLU A 94 -4.59 -15.17 -12.05
N ALA A 95 -5.75 -15.40 -12.62
CA ALA A 95 -6.71 -16.34 -12.06
C ALA A 95 -7.28 -17.31 -13.10
N PHE A 96 -6.52 -17.61 -14.16
CA PHE A 96 -7.01 -18.39 -15.28
C PHE A 96 -7.56 -19.77 -14.90
N ALA A 97 -6.89 -20.48 -14.02
CA ALA A 97 -7.30 -21.83 -13.60
C ALA A 97 -7.90 -21.87 -12.18
N VAL A 98 -7.95 -20.72 -11.48
CA VAL A 98 -8.35 -20.65 -10.06
C VAL A 98 -9.40 -19.59 -9.80
N GLU A 99 -10.14 -19.20 -10.82
CA GLU A 99 -11.12 -18.12 -10.72
C GLU A 99 -12.16 -18.35 -9.62
N ALA A 100 -12.68 -19.56 -9.51
CA ALA A 100 -13.68 -19.88 -8.49
C ALA A 100 -13.13 -19.71 -7.07
N ALA A 101 -11.89 -20.17 -6.84
CA ALA A 101 -11.21 -20.00 -5.55
C ALA A 101 -10.95 -18.51 -5.27
N ALA A 102 -10.52 -17.76 -6.28
CA ALA A 102 -10.27 -16.33 -6.14
C ALA A 102 -11.54 -15.56 -5.77
N ARG A 103 -12.66 -15.85 -6.41
CA ARG A 103 -13.96 -15.24 -6.08
C ARG A 103 -14.41 -15.55 -4.66
N LYS A 104 -14.15 -16.77 -4.20
CA LYS A 104 -14.44 -17.17 -2.83
C LYS A 104 -13.62 -16.36 -1.82
N VAL A 105 -12.33 -16.25 -2.05
CA VAL A 105 -11.45 -15.44 -1.18
C VAL A 105 -11.88 -13.98 -1.17
N ALA A 106 -12.23 -13.42 -2.32
CA ALA A 106 -12.68 -12.04 -2.40
C ALA A 106 -13.93 -11.78 -1.54
N LYS A 107 -14.84 -12.74 -1.46
CA LYS A 107 -16.03 -12.63 -0.59
C LYS A 107 -15.67 -12.66 0.89
N ASP A 108 -14.66 -13.45 1.26
CA ASP A 108 -14.25 -13.60 2.65
C ASP A 108 -13.44 -12.38 3.14
N PHE A 109 -12.88 -11.59 2.21
CA PHE A 109 -12.07 -10.40 2.52
C PHE A 109 -12.62 -9.15 1.84
N PRO A 110 -13.78 -8.64 2.27
CA PRO A 110 -14.45 -7.53 1.59
C PRO A 110 -13.70 -6.20 1.63
N LYS A 111 -12.72 -6.06 2.51
CA LYS A 111 -11.88 -4.84 2.60
C LYS A 111 -10.63 -4.92 1.73
N THR A 112 -10.37 -6.05 1.11
CA THR A 112 -9.23 -6.24 0.21
C THR A 112 -9.71 -6.11 -1.23
N SER A 113 -9.01 -5.34 -2.04
CA SER A 113 -9.28 -5.22 -3.48
C SER A 113 -8.50 -6.28 -4.25
N PHE A 114 -9.12 -6.87 -5.26
CA PHE A 114 -8.51 -7.90 -6.09
C PHE A 114 -8.53 -7.46 -7.56
N LEU A 115 -7.38 -7.48 -8.20
CA LEU A 115 -7.21 -7.20 -9.63
C LEU A 115 -6.55 -8.42 -10.27
N LEU A 116 -7.35 -9.30 -10.81
CA LEU A 116 -6.89 -10.58 -11.31
C LEU A 116 -7.22 -10.72 -12.80
N GLY A 117 -6.20 -11.02 -13.59
CA GLY A 117 -6.40 -11.35 -14.99
C GLY A 117 -7.08 -12.72 -15.13
N SER A 118 -8.05 -12.79 -16.02
CA SER A 118 -8.78 -14.02 -16.34
C SER A 118 -9.00 -14.11 -17.85
N SER A 119 -9.11 -15.32 -18.38
CA SER A 119 -9.41 -15.58 -19.79
C SER A 119 -10.92 -15.57 -20.03
#